data_b06fc786395b5b9e772e3ea89caac3de
#
_entry.id   b06fc786395b5b9e772e3ea89caac3de
#
_cell.length_a   1.000
_cell.length_b   1.000
_cell.length_c   1.000
_cell.angle_alpha   90.00
_cell.angle_beta   90.00
_cell.angle_gamma   90.00
#
_symmetry.space_group_name_H-M   'P 1'
#
loop_
_entity.id
_entity.type
_entity.pdbx_description
1 polymer ?
#
loop_
_entity_poly.entity_id
_entity_poly.type
_entity_poly.pdbx_seq_one_letter_code
_entity_poly.pdbx_strand_id
1 'polypeptide(L)'
;LPDWVDCISKPQAMYAGGPVSPQSAVGVCVTKPDLDINSRPYFKKLANRLALVDLGAPPSEVKADITGMRMFIGYAEWSPGQLDEEIAAGEWYVAPCLPSDVTAAGSVDIWGDVMRRQAMPLPLFSTFPARLGEN
;
A
#
# COMPACT_ATOMS: atom_id res chain seq x y z
N LEU A 1 10.35 -13.93 -9.14
CA LEU A 1 10.21 -13.46 -7.76
C LEU A 1 10.01 -14.56 -6.69
N PRO A 2 10.34 -15.84 -6.97
CA PRO A 2 10.14 -16.89 -5.97
C PRO A 2 10.98 -16.69 -4.69
N ASP A 3 12.11 -15.99 -4.80
CA ASP A 3 12.97 -15.72 -3.63
C ASP A 3 12.34 -14.76 -2.62
N TRP A 4 11.29 -14.06 -3.01
CA TRP A 4 10.60 -13.09 -2.17
C TRP A 4 9.40 -13.66 -1.42
N VAL A 5 8.99 -14.89 -1.70
CA VAL A 5 7.77 -15.48 -1.14
C VAL A 5 7.75 -15.43 0.39
N ASP A 6 8.89 -15.72 1.02
CA ASP A 6 9.00 -15.74 2.48
C ASP A 6 8.91 -14.34 3.12
N CYS A 7 9.08 -13.28 2.32
CA CYS A 7 8.94 -11.89 2.78
C CYS A 7 7.49 -11.42 2.72
N ILE A 8 6.67 -12.02 1.86
CA ILE A 8 5.31 -11.56 1.57
C ILE A 8 4.36 -12.00 2.69
N SER A 9 3.58 -11.07 3.19
CA SER A 9 2.54 -11.34 4.18
C SER A 9 1.43 -12.23 3.61
N LYS A 10 0.83 -13.04 4.46
CA LYS A 10 -0.29 -13.91 4.06
C LYS A 10 -1.55 -13.11 3.77
N PRO A 11 -2.33 -13.47 2.76
CA PRO A 11 -2.03 -14.50 1.76
C PRO A 11 -0.86 -14.09 0.87
N GLN A 12 0.03 -15.03 0.55
CA GLN A 12 1.23 -14.77 -0.27
C GLN A 12 0.83 -14.66 -1.75
N ALA A 13 0.13 -13.59 -2.08
CA ALA A 13 -0.41 -13.31 -3.39
C ALA A 13 0.09 -11.97 -3.91
N MET A 14 0.04 -11.79 -5.22
CA MET A 14 0.32 -10.51 -5.86
C MET A 14 -1.01 -9.81 -6.15
N TYR A 15 -1.04 -8.49 -5.96
CA TYR A 15 -2.24 -7.69 -6.16
C TYR A 15 -2.05 -6.75 -7.35
N ALA A 16 -3.15 -6.40 -8.01
CA ALA A 16 -3.13 -5.41 -9.07
C ALA A 16 -2.91 -4.02 -8.46
N GLY A 17 -1.82 -3.37 -8.87
CA GLY A 17 -1.45 -2.05 -8.35
C GLY A 17 -1.89 -0.89 -9.23
N GLY A 18 -2.26 -1.15 -10.48
CA GLY A 18 -2.70 -0.13 -11.42
C GLY A 18 -2.38 -0.46 -12.87
N PRO A 19 -2.78 0.43 -13.79
CA PRO A 19 -2.68 0.17 -15.23
C PRO A 19 -1.30 0.42 -15.85
N VAL A 20 -0.42 1.14 -15.14
CA VAL A 20 0.89 1.49 -15.67
C VAL A 20 1.86 0.34 -15.43
N SER A 21 2.65 0.01 -16.45
CA SER A 21 3.65 -1.07 -16.40
C SER A 21 3.10 -2.37 -15.80
N PRO A 22 2.07 -2.98 -16.41
CA PRO A 22 1.36 -4.13 -15.81
C PRO A 22 2.20 -5.39 -15.67
N GLN A 23 3.45 -5.37 -16.12
CA GLN A 23 4.41 -6.46 -16.00
C GLN A 23 5.47 -6.19 -14.93
N SER A 24 5.46 -5.02 -14.31
CA SER A 24 6.43 -4.64 -13.28
C SER A 24 5.89 -4.90 -11.90
N ALA A 25 6.72 -5.52 -11.07
CA ALA A 25 6.39 -5.77 -9.67
C ALA A 25 6.89 -4.61 -8.80
N VAL A 26 6.05 -4.23 -7.83
CA VAL A 26 6.36 -3.22 -6.81
C VAL A 26 6.17 -3.84 -5.44
N GLY A 27 7.19 -3.78 -4.60
CA GLY A 27 7.12 -4.24 -3.23
C GLY A 27 6.92 -3.07 -2.27
N VAL A 28 5.86 -3.16 -1.44
CA VAL A 28 5.62 -2.20 -0.36
C VAL A 28 5.74 -2.96 0.95
N CYS A 29 6.57 -2.47 1.85
CA CYS A 29 6.80 -3.14 3.13
C CYS A 29 6.51 -2.23 4.32
N VAL A 30 6.27 -2.89 5.45
CA VAL A 30 6.18 -2.28 6.77
C VAL A 30 7.47 -2.65 7.49
N THR A 31 8.26 -1.67 7.89
CA THR A 31 9.52 -1.89 8.58
C THR A 31 9.30 -2.10 10.08
N LYS A 32 10.30 -2.68 10.73
CA LYS A 32 10.30 -2.79 12.20
C LYS A 32 10.28 -1.40 12.84
N PRO A 33 9.64 -1.23 14.02
CA PRO A 33 9.42 0.09 14.62
C PRO A 33 10.67 0.92 14.86
N ASP A 34 11.78 0.27 15.23
CA ASP A 34 13.01 0.96 15.62
C ASP A 34 13.99 1.15 14.46
N LEU A 35 13.61 0.72 13.25
CA LEU A 35 14.48 0.83 12.09
C LEU A 35 14.43 2.26 11.53
N ASP A 36 15.61 2.85 11.32
CA ASP A 36 15.74 4.02 10.47
C ASP A 36 15.73 3.57 9.01
N ILE A 37 14.62 3.80 8.31
CA ILE A 37 14.43 3.38 6.93
C ILE A 37 15.53 3.96 6.03
N ASN A 38 15.92 5.21 6.28
CA ASN A 38 16.93 5.89 5.47
C ASN A 38 18.34 5.33 5.65
N SER A 39 18.56 4.48 6.66
CA SER A 39 19.85 3.80 6.85
C SER A 39 20.03 2.58 5.93
N ARG A 40 19.00 2.19 5.21
CA ARG A 40 19.04 1.02 4.32
C ARG A 40 18.99 1.46 2.86
N PRO A 41 19.96 1.08 2.02
CA PRO A 41 20.00 1.49 0.61
C PRO A 41 18.87 0.89 -0.24
N TYR A 42 18.29 -0.22 0.20
CA TYR A 42 17.24 -0.90 -0.55
C TYR A 42 15.82 -0.42 -0.20
N PHE A 43 15.68 0.53 0.72
CA PHE A 43 14.39 1.12 1.06
C PHE A 43 14.25 2.56 0.57
N LYS A 44 13.07 2.88 0.06
CA LYS A 44 12.64 4.26 -0.16
C LYS A 44 11.45 4.54 0.74
N LYS A 45 11.65 5.43 1.71
CA LYS A 45 10.61 5.77 2.68
C LYS A 45 9.41 6.43 2.00
N LEU A 46 8.22 5.95 2.30
CA LEU A 46 6.95 6.54 1.87
C LEU A 46 6.34 7.40 2.99
N ALA A 47 6.04 6.80 4.12
CA ALA A 47 5.48 7.47 5.30
C ALA A 47 5.61 6.54 6.50
N ASN A 48 5.86 7.10 7.68
CA ASN A 48 5.96 6.31 8.92
C ASN A 48 6.89 5.09 8.76
N ARG A 49 6.34 3.90 8.89
CA ARG A 49 7.05 2.62 8.75
C ARG A 49 6.87 1.99 7.38
N LEU A 50 6.35 2.74 6.40
CA LEU A 50 6.12 2.23 5.05
C LEU A 50 7.25 2.61 4.11
N ALA A 51 7.69 1.66 3.33
CA ALA A 51 8.76 1.85 2.35
C ALA A 51 8.51 1.03 1.08
N LEU A 52 8.99 1.56 -0.05
CA LEU A 52 9.20 0.77 -1.24
C LEU A 52 10.50 0.00 -1.06
N VAL A 53 10.53 -1.24 -1.56
CA VAL A 53 11.72 -2.07 -1.50
C VAL A 53 12.29 -2.28 -2.90
N ASP A 54 13.62 -2.18 -3.00
CA ASP A 54 14.34 -2.56 -4.22
C ASP A 54 14.37 -4.09 -4.32
N LEU A 55 13.65 -4.63 -5.28
CA LEU A 55 13.56 -6.08 -5.50
C LEU A 55 14.85 -6.71 -6.04
N GLY A 56 15.85 -5.90 -6.36
CA GLY A 56 17.21 -6.37 -6.64
C GLY A 56 18.04 -6.65 -5.40
N ALA A 57 17.58 -6.25 -4.22
CA ALA A 57 18.27 -6.49 -2.95
C ALA A 57 18.16 -7.95 -2.51
N PRO A 58 19.06 -8.43 -1.63
CA PRO A 58 18.93 -9.77 -1.06
C PRO A 58 17.68 -9.90 -0.19
N PRO A 59 16.75 -10.82 -0.52
CA PRO A 59 15.51 -10.97 0.27
C PRO A 59 15.74 -11.26 1.75
N SER A 60 16.77 -11.99 2.10
CA SER A 60 17.09 -12.31 3.49
C SER A 60 17.43 -11.08 4.34
N GLU A 61 18.11 -10.10 3.74
CA GLU A 61 18.42 -8.85 4.44
C GLU A 61 17.18 -8.01 4.65
N VAL A 62 16.34 -7.91 3.63
CA VAL A 62 15.08 -7.19 3.73
C VAL A 62 14.16 -7.83 4.76
N LYS A 63 14.05 -9.15 4.75
CA LYS A 63 13.22 -9.89 5.70
C LYS A 63 13.56 -9.59 7.16
N ALA A 64 14.85 -9.41 7.45
CA ALA A 64 15.30 -9.08 8.80
C ALA A 64 14.81 -7.70 9.29
N ASP A 65 14.48 -6.80 8.38
CA ASP A 65 14.13 -5.41 8.68
C ASP A 65 12.62 -5.12 8.62
N ILE A 66 11.79 -6.08 8.22
CA ILE A 66 10.36 -5.85 7.99
C ILE A 66 9.47 -6.71 8.89
N THR A 67 8.24 -6.23 9.09
CA THR A 67 7.18 -6.98 9.77
C THR A 67 6.09 -7.44 8.80
N GLY A 68 6.05 -6.88 7.60
CA GLY A 68 5.11 -7.28 6.56
C GLY A 68 5.47 -6.71 5.21
N MET A 69 4.93 -7.32 4.16
CA MET A 69 5.18 -6.89 2.77
C MET A 69 4.03 -7.32 1.87
N ARG A 70 3.70 -6.48 0.91
CA ARG A 70 2.79 -6.79 -0.20
C ARG A 70 3.46 -6.53 -1.53
N MET A 71 3.17 -7.41 -2.48
CA MET A 71 3.62 -7.27 -3.87
C MET A 71 2.45 -6.85 -4.74
N PHE A 72 2.71 -5.87 -5.60
CA PHE A 72 1.75 -5.36 -6.58
C PHE A 72 2.33 -5.50 -7.98
N ILE A 73 1.45 -5.75 -8.95
CA ILE A 73 1.78 -5.73 -10.37
C ILE A 73 1.19 -4.45 -10.95
N GLY A 74 2.05 -3.65 -11.57
CA GLY A 74 1.65 -2.35 -12.11
C GLY A 74 1.47 -1.29 -11.02
N TYR A 75 1.22 -0.08 -11.44
CA TYR A 75 1.01 1.07 -10.55
C TYR A 75 0.11 2.11 -11.23
N ALA A 76 -0.33 3.10 -10.47
CA ALA A 76 -1.00 4.28 -10.98
C ALA A 76 -0.01 5.45 -10.98
N GLU A 77 -0.18 6.38 -11.91
CA GLU A 77 0.74 7.47 -12.14
C GLU A 77 -0.03 8.75 -12.45
N TRP A 78 0.45 9.85 -11.95
CA TRP A 78 -0.10 11.19 -12.20
C TRP A 78 0.97 12.10 -12.79
N SER A 79 0.55 12.97 -13.71
CA SER A 79 1.41 14.06 -14.16
C SER A 79 1.71 15.02 -13.00
N PRO A 80 2.83 15.76 -13.03
CA PRO A 80 3.10 16.77 -12.00
C PRO A 80 1.91 17.73 -11.81
N GLY A 81 1.42 17.83 -10.56
CA GLY A 81 0.28 18.68 -10.20
C GLY A 81 -1.10 18.07 -10.44
N GLN A 82 -1.22 17.01 -11.22
CA GLN A 82 -2.53 16.40 -11.54
C GLN A 82 -3.25 15.88 -10.30
N LEU A 83 -2.55 15.16 -9.43
CA LEU A 83 -3.17 14.61 -8.21
C LEU A 83 -3.66 15.74 -7.28
N ASP A 84 -2.87 16.79 -7.14
CA ASP A 84 -3.26 17.95 -6.33
C ASP A 84 -4.52 18.63 -6.89
N GLU A 85 -4.63 18.73 -8.21
CA GLU A 85 -5.83 19.27 -8.87
C GLU A 85 -7.06 18.39 -8.61
N GLU A 86 -6.90 17.08 -8.70
CA GLU A 86 -7.98 16.12 -8.43
C GLU A 86 -8.44 16.17 -6.96
N ILE A 87 -7.49 16.29 -6.03
CA ILE A 87 -7.81 16.46 -4.60
C ILE A 87 -8.58 17.75 -4.38
N ALA A 88 -8.14 18.87 -4.98
CA ALA A 88 -8.81 20.15 -4.88
C ALA A 88 -10.22 20.11 -5.48
N ALA A 89 -10.43 19.31 -6.52
CA ALA A 89 -11.73 19.10 -7.14
C ALA A 89 -12.66 18.17 -6.34
N GLY A 90 -12.19 17.59 -5.24
CA GLY A 90 -12.98 16.68 -4.41
C GLY A 90 -13.08 15.26 -4.95
N GLU A 91 -12.21 14.89 -5.89
CA GLU A 91 -12.21 13.55 -6.48
C GLU A 91 -11.52 12.50 -5.60
N TRP A 92 -10.68 12.94 -4.67
CA TRP A 92 -9.95 12.09 -3.74
C TRP A 92 -10.14 12.55 -2.31
N TYR A 93 -10.22 11.60 -1.41
CA TYR A 93 -10.19 11.85 0.01
C TYR A 93 -8.87 11.40 0.59
N VAL A 94 -8.12 12.32 1.20
CA VAL A 94 -6.82 12.02 1.80
C VAL A 94 -7.01 11.71 3.28
N ALA A 95 -6.54 10.55 3.69
CA ALA A 95 -6.65 10.09 5.07
C ALA A 95 -5.32 9.49 5.55
N PRO A 96 -5.03 9.53 6.86
CA PRO A 96 -3.86 8.85 7.41
C PRO A 96 -3.90 7.35 7.15
N CYS A 97 -2.76 6.79 6.75
CA CYS A 97 -2.60 5.36 6.51
C CYS A 97 -2.02 4.66 7.74
N LEU A 98 -2.62 3.53 8.11
CA LEU A 98 -2.02 2.62 9.09
C LEU A 98 -1.19 1.55 8.35
N PRO A 99 -0.09 1.05 8.95
CA PRO A 99 0.68 -0.04 8.35
C PRO A 99 -0.18 -1.27 8.01
N SER A 100 -1.16 -1.58 8.83
CA SER A 100 -2.10 -2.69 8.60
C SER A 100 -2.98 -2.53 7.36
N ASP A 101 -3.18 -1.29 6.88
CA ASP A 101 -3.93 -1.05 5.64
C ASP A 101 -3.17 -1.64 4.44
N VAL A 102 -1.85 -1.56 4.45
CA VAL A 102 -1.00 -2.08 3.37
C VAL A 102 -0.96 -3.60 3.36
N THR A 103 -0.90 -4.23 4.53
CA THR A 103 -0.76 -5.68 4.66
C THR A 103 -2.09 -6.40 4.82
N ALA A 104 -3.22 -5.70 4.74
CA ALA A 104 -4.54 -6.31 4.81
C ALA A 104 -4.76 -7.33 3.69
N ALA A 105 -5.45 -8.41 4.01
CA ALA A 105 -5.85 -9.40 3.01
C ALA A 105 -6.91 -8.81 2.07
N GLY A 106 -7.00 -9.35 0.84
CA GLY A 106 -7.97 -8.88 -0.15
C GLY A 106 -9.44 -9.03 0.27
N SER A 107 -9.72 -9.87 1.27
CA SER A 107 -11.07 -10.03 1.84
C SER A 107 -11.44 -8.92 2.84
N VAL A 108 -10.48 -8.09 3.27
CA VAL A 108 -10.72 -6.99 4.20
C VAL A 108 -11.26 -5.79 3.44
N ASP A 109 -12.31 -5.17 3.98
CA ASP A 109 -12.86 -3.91 3.48
C ASP A 109 -12.00 -2.74 3.98
N ILE A 110 -10.88 -2.50 3.31
CA ILE A 110 -9.93 -1.44 3.69
C ILE A 110 -10.58 -0.06 3.57
N TRP A 111 -11.33 0.17 2.49
CA TRP A 111 -12.00 1.45 2.27
C TRP A 111 -12.97 1.77 3.41
N GLY A 112 -13.80 0.81 3.79
CA GLY A 112 -14.72 0.97 4.92
C GLY A 112 -13.99 1.19 6.24
N ASP A 113 -12.89 0.46 6.49
CA ASP A 113 -12.09 0.62 7.70
C ASP A 113 -11.47 2.02 7.79
N VAL A 114 -10.93 2.52 6.68
CA VAL A 114 -10.37 3.88 6.64
C VAL A 114 -11.47 4.92 6.90
N MET A 115 -12.64 4.77 6.28
CA MET A 115 -13.75 5.70 6.47
C MET A 115 -14.26 5.72 7.92
N ARG A 116 -14.35 4.55 8.56
CA ARG A 116 -14.80 4.46 9.96
C ARG A 116 -13.87 5.15 10.95
N ARG A 117 -12.59 5.32 10.58
CA ARG A 117 -11.61 6.02 11.40
C ARG A 117 -11.65 7.54 11.25
N GLN A 118 -12.44 8.06 10.31
CA GLN A 118 -12.53 9.50 10.07
C GLN A 118 -13.59 10.16 10.92
N ALA A 119 -13.58 11.51 10.96
CA ALA A 119 -14.65 12.28 11.59
C ALA A 119 -15.95 12.17 10.79
N MET A 120 -17.08 12.32 11.49
CA MET A 120 -18.38 12.34 10.82
C MET A 120 -18.44 13.46 9.77
N PRO A 121 -19.13 13.29 8.62
CA PRO A 121 -20.04 12.17 8.29
C PRO A 121 -19.38 10.98 7.59
N LEU A 122 -18.06 10.95 7.47
CA LEU A 122 -17.34 9.95 6.65
C LEU A 122 -17.59 8.49 7.07
N PRO A 123 -17.67 8.15 8.37
CA PRO A 123 -17.98 6.77 8.76
C PRO A 123 -19.29 6.24 8.18
N LEU A 124 -20.25 7.11 7.87
CA LEU A 124 -21.51 6.71 7.24
C LEU A 124 -21.33 6.11 5.85
N PHE A 125 -20.30 6.52 5.13
CA PHE A 125 -19.99 5.96 3.81
C PHE A 125 -19.52 4.51 3.87
N SER A 126 -19.07 4.03 5.01
CA SER A 126 -18.67 2.64 5.18
C SER A 126 -19.81 1.64 5.00
N THR A 127 -21.07 2.11 5.03
CA THR A 127 -22.26 1.29 4.77
C THR A 127 -22.55 1.13 3.27
N PHE A 128 -21.87 1.89 2.40
CA PHE A 128 -22.05 1.80 0.97
C PHE A 128 -21.32 0.57 0.43
N PRO A 129 -21.83 -0.07 -0.63
CA PRO A 129 -21.11 -1.18 -1.25
C PRO A 129 -19.79 -0.72 -1.83
N ALA A 130 -18.77 -1.58 -1.77
CA ALA A 130 -17.44 -1.29 -2.30
C ALA A 130 -17.44 -1.03 -3.81
N ARG A 131 -18.44 -1.60 -4.53
CA ARG A 131 -18.66 -1.38 -5.96
C ARG A 131 -20.12 -1.02 -6.18
N LEU A 132 -20.37 0.22 -6.55
CA LEU A 132 -21.73 0.74 -6.70
C LEU A 132 -22.56 0.04 -7.78
N GLY A 133 -21.94 -0.57 -8.76
CA GLY A 133 -22.66 -1.28 -9.84
C GLY A 133 -23.09 -2.71 -9.52
N GLU A 134 -22.76 -3.24 -8.36
CA GLU A 134 -22.99 -4.65 -7.99
C GLU A 134 -24.21 -4.88 -7.12
N ASN A 135 -25.03 -3.90 -6.92
CA ASN A 135 -26.27 -4.03 -6.14
C ASN A 135 -27.40 -4.65 -6.94
#